data_c7b28780c2f5bae63ebaf37ca94080ed
#
_entry.id   c7b28780c2f5bae63ebaf37ca94080ed
#
_cell.length_a   1.000
_cell.length_b   1.000
_cell.length_c   1.000
_cell.angle_alpha   90.00
_cell.angle_beta   90.00
_cell.angle_gamma   90.00
#
_symmetry.space_group_name_H-M   'P 1'
#
loop_
_entity.id
_entity.type
_entity.pdbx_description
1 polymer ?
#
loop_
_entity_poly.entity_id
_entity_poly.type
_entity_poly.pdbx_seq_one_letter_code
_entity_poly.pdbx_strand_id
1 'polypeptide(L)'
;MHAVPRSFVDCGCDSVHEARLYALEQVARDYVDVFLQHYLTCWDGLCGAGWQTRVEGDWRDSWRAMEAAYDEGKVKAIGVSNVGPAEVEALVAFARVKPHIVQAWMDPFHASVALRATCAKHDIKFMAYSTLGTQWSRSPNPVLSSHALRDIGAKVGASTAQTALAWALRRHAVVIPRSFSMERIAANARLYEGGALAVALDDAALAAIDALDGTLNENEETVQAAFANEGDEDVLLFWKGHDGDVEVGRAAPGATVEVSTFRGHAFAAKLARRGEAFA
;
A
#
# COMPACT_ATOMS: atom_id res chain seq x y z
N MET A 1 7.29 -14.76 0.50
CA MET A 1 7.85 -13.44 0.86
C MET A 1 7.58 -13.26 2.34
N HIS A 2 8.61 -13.31 3.18
CA HIS A 2 8.46 -13.21 4.63
C HIS A 2 8.73 -11.77 5.05
N ALA A 3 7.85 -11.23 5.87
CA ALA A 3 8.04 -9.91 6.44
C ALA A 3 9.25 -9.97 7.39
N VAL A 4 10.28 -9.26 7.04
CA VAL A 4 11.40 -9.00 7.93
C VAL A 4 10.96 -7.97 8.97
N PRO A 5 11.49 -7.98 10.20
CA PRO A 5 11.21 -6.96 11.21
C PRO A 5 11.29 -5.56 10.61
N ARG A 6 10.32 -4.72 10.95
CA ARG A 6 10.11 -3.41 10.33
C ARG A 6 11.27 -2.43 10.50
N SER A 7 12.13 -2.66 11.49
CA SER A 7 13.37 -1.89 11.72
C SER A 7 14.18 -2.55 12.84
N PHE A 8 15.39 -2.09 13.11
CA PHE A 8 16.13 -2.40 14.34
C PHE A 8 15.29 -2.21 15.61
N VAL A 9 14.41 -1.23 15.56
CA VAL A 9 13.54 -0.81 16.62
C VAL A 9 12.49 -1.87 16.96
N ASP A 10 11.98 -2.60 15.95
CA ASP A 10 10.90 -3.57 16.15
C ASP A 10 11.36 -4.87 16.82
N CYS A 11 12.67 -5.18 16.75
CA CYS A 11 13.21 -6.39 17.40
C CYS A 11 13.96 -6.11 18.71
N GLY A 12 14.19 -4.85 19.08
CA GLY A 12 15.06 -4.51 20.20
C GLY A 12 16.52 -4.87 19.97
N CYS A 13 16.93 -5.02 18.70
CA CYS A 13 18.26 -5.48 18.31
C CYS A 13 19.23 -4.30 18.28
N ASP A 14 20.44 -4.48 18.80
CA ASP A 14 21.47 -3.43 18.86
C ASP A 14 22.25 -3.28 17.54
N SER A 15 22.06 -4.20 16.60
CA SER A 15 22.77 -4.19 15.33
C SER A 15 21.99 -4.85 14.19
N VAL A 16 22.39 -4.56 12.94
CA VAL A 16 21.85 -5.25 11.75
C VAL A 16 22.09 -6.75 11.81
N HIS A 17 23.22 -7.15 12.39
CA HIS A 17 23.54 -8.56 12.56
C HIS A 17 22.52 -9.29 13.46
N GLU A 18 22.16 -8.68 14.59
CA GLU A 18 21.16 -9.24 15.50
C GLU A 18 19.77 -9.24 14.89
N ALA A 19 19.37 -8.15 14.20
CA ALA A 19 18.11 -8.09 13.48
C ALA A 19 17.99 -9.20 12.42
N ARG A 20 19.08 -9.51 11.73
CA ARG A 20 19.16 -10.62 10.79
C ARG A 20 19.00 -11.98 11.48
N LEU A 21 19.70 -12.22 12.57
CA LEU A 21 19.59 -13.48 13.33
C LEU A 21 18.17 -13.66 13.84
N TYR A 22 17.58 -12.62 14.41
CA TYR A 22 16.20 -12.64 14.85
C TYR A 22 15.23 -12.98 13.69
N ALA A 23 15.41 -12.35 12.52
CA ALA A 23 14.57 -12.64 11.35
C ALA A 23 14.71 -14.11 10.89
N LEU A 24 15.93 -14.67 10.88
CA LEU A 24 16.17 -16.06 10.52
C LEU A 24 15.52 -17.04 11.51
N GLU A 25 15.60 -16.76 12.80
CA GLU A 25 14.94 -17.52 13.86
C GLU A 25 13.40 -17.51 13.68
N GLN A 26 12.82 -16.34 13.41
CA GLN A 26 11.36 -16.19 13.22
C GLN A 26 10.83 -17.00 12.03
N VAL A 27 11.62 -17.15 10.97
CA VAL A 27 11.22 -17.91 9.77
C VAL A 27 11.75 -19.35 9.76
N ALA A 28 12.51 -19.76 10.78
CA ALA A 28 13.13 -21.08 10.89
C ALA A 28 13.87 -21.50 9.61
N ARG A 29 14.68 -20.59 9.07
CA ARG A 29 15.44 -20.78 7.82
C ARG A 29 16.91 -20.40 8.00
N ASP A 30 17.77 -21.02 7.20
CA ASP A 30 19.21 -20.73 7.18
C ASP A 30 19.53 -19.43 6.42
N TYR A 31 18.60 -18.95 5.61
CA TYR A 31 18.73 -17.71 4.82
C TYR A 31 17.37 -17.05 4.60
N VAL A 32 17.40 -15.78 4.21
CA VAL A 32 16.25 -15.05 3.68
C VAL A 32 16.52 -14.66 2.21
N ASP A 33 15.47 -14.69 1.38
CA ASP A 33 15.61 -14.33 -0.03
C ASP A 33 15.83 -12.82 -0.20
N VAL A 34 15.15 -12.00 0.58
CA VAL A 34 15.23 -10.52 0.52
C VAL A 34 15.26 -9.95 1.92
N PHE A 35 16.26 -9.11 2.20
CA PHE A 35 16.37 -8.35 3.43
C PHE A 35 16.36 -6.85 3.11
N LEU A 36 15.42 -6.10 3.72
CA LEU A 36 15.23 -4.69 3.44
C LEU A 36 15.46 -3.87 4.71
N GLN A 37 16.26 -2.81 4.60
CA GLN A 37 16.30 -1.75 5.61
C GLN A 37 15.02 -0.92 5.46
N HIS A 38 14.19 -0.87 6.53
CA HIS A 38 12.85 -0.27 6.46
C HIS A 38 12.88 1.24 6.23
N TYR A 39 13.85 1.93 6.86
CA TYR A 39 14.11 3.37 6.70
C TYR A 39 15.61 3.62 6.75
N LEU A 40 16.12 4.54 5.92
CA LEU A 40 17.53 4.94 5.99
C LEU A 40 17.81 5.88 7.16
N THR A 41 16.83 6.73 7.48
CA THR A 41 16.95 7.72 8.56
C THR A 41 15.80 7.55 9.54
N CYS A 42 16.10 7.79 10.81
CA CYS A 42 15.11 7.85 11.86
C CYS A 42 14.44 9.23 11.86
N TRP A 43 13.12 9.29 12.04
CA TRP A 43 12.39 10.53 12.27
C TRP A 43 11.63 10.47 13.59
N ASP A 44 11.17 11.63 14.12
CA ASP A 44 10.55 11.74 15.43
C ASP A 44 9.33 10.82 15.65
N GLY A 45 8.57 10.52 14.60
CA GLY A 45 7.43 9.60 14.67
C GLY A 45 7.82 8.12 14.75
N LEU A 46 9.01 7.74 14.27
CA LEU A 46 9.53 6.38 14.33
C LEU A 46 10.42 6.15 15.56
N CYS A 47 11.24 7.16 15.88
CA CYS A 47 12.22 7.10 16.96
C CYS A 47 11.83 8.01 18.13
N GLY A 48 10.55 8.36 18.25
CA GLY A 48 10.01 9.38 19.12
C GLY A 48 10.41 9.31 20.60
N ALA A 49 9.99 10.29 21.39
CA ALA A 49 10.44 10.63 22.76
C ALA A 49 10.39 9.50 23.83
N GLY A 50 9.96 8.29 23.48
CA GLY A 50 9.99 7.10 24.35
C GLY A 50 11.11 6.11 24.05
N TRP A 51 11.86 6.30 22.97
CA TRP A 51 12.99 5.42 22.61
C TRP A 51 14.27 5.95 23.19
N GLN A 52 14.71 5.36 24.28
CA GLN A 52 15.81 5.85 25.12
C GLN A 52 17.21 5.63 24.54
N THR A 53 17.35 4.99 23.38
CA THR A 53 18.64 4.79 22.74
C THR A 53 18.57 5.20 21.27
N ARG A 54 19.06 6.40 20.95
CA ARG A 54 19.56 6.67 19.60
C ARG A 54 20.70 5.70 19.37
N VAL A 55 20.51 4.78 18.43
CA VAL A 55 21.62 3.97 17.93
C VAL A 55 22.59 4.95 17.29
N GLU A 56 23.83 5.05 17.83
CA GLU A 56 24.89 5.81 17.20
C GLU A 56 25.27 5.13 15.89
N GLY A 57 25.29 5.87 14.81
CA GLY A 57 25.61 5.39 13.48
C GLY A 57 24.77 6.04 12.39
N ASP A 58 25.11 5.75 11.15
CA ASP A 58 24.31 6.21 10.04
C ASP A 58 23.84 5.01 9.17
N TRP A 59 23.02 5.28 8.18
CA TRP A 59 22.52 4.26 7.29
C TRP A 59 23.62 3.51 6.52
N ARG A 60 24.82 4.10 6.38
CA ARG A 60 25.97 3.49 5.70
C ARG A 60 26.53 2.32 6.50
N ASP A 61 26.54 2.42 7.82
CA ASP A 61 26.98 1.33 8.68
C ASP A 61 26.00 0.17 8.63
N SER A 62 24.70 0.46 8.62
CA SER A 62 23.67 -0.55 8.39
C SER A 62 23.81 -1.21 7.03
N TRP A 63 24.08 -0.44 5.98
CA TRP A 63 24.27 -0.97 4.65
C TRP A 63 25.49 -1.89 4.54
N ARG A 64 26.64 -1.52 5.13
CA ARG A 64 27.83 -2.38 5.21
C ARG A 64 27.55 -3.71 5.91
N ALA A 65 26.77 -3.68 6.99
CA ALA A 65 26.39 -4.90 7.69
C ALA A 65 25.45 -5.79 6.83
N MET A 66 24.58 -5.17 6.02
CA MET A 66 23.76 -5.92 5.05
C MET A 66 24.61 -6.52 3.91
N GLU A 67 25.61 -5.80 3.43
CA GLU A 67 26.59 -6.32 2.46
C GLU A 67 27.36 -7.53 3.02
N ALA A 68 27.78 -7.48 4.28
CA ALA A 68 28.42 -8.61 4.93
C ALA A 68 27.48 -9.82 5.02
N ALA A 69 26.22 -9.62 5.36
CA ALA A 69 25.21 -10.68 5.40
C ALA A 69 24.93 -11.29 4.01
N TYR A 70 25.01 -10.48 2.96
CA TYR A 70 24.92 -10.93 1.58
C TYR A 70 26.12 -11.80 1.18
N ASP A 71 27.35 -11.36 1.51
CA ASP A 71 28.59 -12.11 1.23
C ASP A 71 28.63 -13.46 1.96
N GLU A 72 28.07 -13.54 3.18
CA GLU A 72 27.91 -14.79 3.93
C GLU A 72 26.85 -15.75 3.32
N GLY A 73 26.10 -15.33 2.30
CA GLY A 73 25.03 -16.12 1.70
C GLY A 73 23.79 -16.28 2.57
N LYS A 74 23.70 -15.54 3.69
CA LYS A 74 22.53 -15.54 4.59
C LYS A 74 21.39 -14.73 4.07
N VAL A 75 21.66 -13.81 3.14
CA VAL A 75 20.70 -12.98 2.43
C VAL A 75 21.01 -13.04 0.95
N LYS A 76 20.01 -13.36 0.10
CA LYS A 76 20.22 -13.48 -1.35
C LYS A 76 20.08 -12.16 -2.08
N ALA A 77 19.31 -11.21 -1.53
CA ALA A 77 19.13 -9.88 -2.06
C ALA A 77 18.94 -8.87 -0.94
N ILE A 78 19.59 -7.73 -1.05
CA ILE A 78 19.49 -6.63 -0.09
C ILE A 78 18.83 -5.42 -0.75
N GLY A 79 18.14 -4.61 0.04
CA GLY A 79 17.45 -3.42 -0.45
C GLY A 79 17.03 -2.49 0.66
N VAL A 80 16.31 -1.46 0.26
CA VAL A 80 15.82 -0.42 1.17
C VAL A 80 14.33 -0.17 0.96
N SER A 81 13.69 0.45 1.94
CA SER A 81 12.31 0.88 1.84
C SER A 81 12.15 2.34 2.27
N ASN A 82 11.07 2.98 1.81
CA ASN A 82 10.70 4.35 2.17
C ASN A 82 11.78 5.38 1.87
N VAL A 83 12.33 5.31 0.67
CA VAL A 83 13.38 6.21 0.17
C VAL A 83 12.89 6.97 -1.06
N GLY A 84 13.43 8.17 -1.25
CA GLY A 84 13.25 8.97 -2.46
C GLY A 84 14.36 8.75 -3.50
N PRO A 85 14.22 9.36 -4.69
CA PRO A 85 15.21 9.26 -5.77
C PRO A 85 16.63 9.69 -5.34
N ALA A 86 16.76 10.78 -4.60
CA ALA A 86 18.06 11.29 -4.14
C ALA A 86 18.76 10.32 -3.17
N GLU A 87 17.99 9.65 -2.30
CA GLU A 87 18.53 8.67 -1.37
C GLU A 87 18.98 7.40 -2.09
N VAL A 88 18.25 6.97 -3.13
CA VAL A 88 18.68 5.85 -4.00
C VAL A 88 19.98 6.19 -4.71
N GLU A 89 20.12 7.40 -5.28
CA GLU A 89 21.36 7.84 -5.93
C GLU A 89 22.53 7.87 -4.93
N ALA A 90 22.32 8.39 -3.72
CA ALA A 90 23.34 8.41 -2.66
C ALA A 90 23.75 7.00 -2.25
N LEU A 91 22.79 6.08 -2.11
CA LEU A 91 23.05 4.70 -1.77
C LEU A 91 23.84 3.98 -2.88
N VAL A 92 23.44 4.14 -4.14
CA VAL A 92 24.15 3.54 -5.29
C VAL A 92 25.58 4.07 -5.41
N ALA A 93 25.80 5.36 -5.13
CA ALA A 93 27.15 5.95 -5.15
C ALA A 93 28.05 5.42 -4.01
N PHE A 94 27.48 5.04 -2.89
CA PHE A 94 28.20 4.55 -1.72
C PHE A 94 28.39 3.02 -1.73
N ALA A 95 27.39 2.27 -2.16
CA ALA A 95 27.28 0.83 -2.00
C ALA A 95 28.30 0.06 -2.84
N ARG A 96 28.98 -0.90 -2.24
CA ARG A 96 29.78 -1.91 -2.94
C ARG A 96 28.84 -2.92 -3.63
N VAL A 97 27.87 -3.42 -2.91
CA VAL A 97 26.76 -4.22 -3.45
C VAL A 97 25.57 -3.29 -3.62
N LYS A 98 25.21 -2.98 -4.86
CA LYS A 98 24.06 -2.13 -5.15
C LYS A 98 22.77 -2.72 -4.59
N PRO A 99 21.79 -1.90 -4.19
CA PRO A 99 20.50 -2.42 -3.79
C PRO A 99 19.84 -3.21 -4.94
N HIS A 100 19.36 -4.39 -4.64
CA HIS A 100 18.62 -5.22 -5.59
C HIS A 100 17.17 -4.77 -5.70
N ILE A 101 16.63 -4.22 -4.61
CA ILE A 101 15.22 -3.89 -4.48
C ILE A 101 15.07 -2.56 -3.72
N VAL A 102 14.16 -1.72 -4.21
CA VAL A 102 13.61 -0.58 -3.49
C VAL A 102 12.12 -0.83 -3.28
N GLN A 103 11.68 -0.80 -2.02
CA GLN A 103 10.27 -0.95 -1.68
C GLN A 103 9.69 0.41 -1.29
N ALA A 104 8.64 0.86 -2.01
CA ALA A 104 7.97 2.11 -1.72
C ALA A 104 6.47 2.03 -1.98
N TRP A 105 5.73 3.03 -1.46
CA TRP A 105 4.32 3.17 -1.75
C TRP A 105 4.10 3.38 -3.25
N MET A 106 3.16 2.60 -3.80
CA MET A 106 2.68 2.77 -5.16
C MET A 106 1.27 2.24 -5.29
N ASP A 107 0.35 3.09 -5.70
CA ASP A 107 -0.99 2.73 -6.13
C ASP A 107 -1.41 3.61 -7.32
N PRO A 108 -2.60 3.40 -7.93
CA PRO A 108 -3.03 4.18 -9.10
C PRO A 108 -3.10 5.70 -8.91
N PHE A 109 -3.23 6.18 -7.68
CA PHE A 109 -3.27 7.61 -7.36
C PHE A 109 -1.93 8.17 -6.87
N HIS A 110 -0.95 7.28 -6.65
CA HIS A 110 0.42 7.60 -6.26
C HIS A 110 1.38 6.65 -6.99
N ALA A 111 1.69 6.95 -8.24
CA ALA A 111 2.42 6.03 -9.12
C ALA A 111 3.93 5.98 -8.87
N SER A 112 4.50 6.78 -8.00
CA SER A 112 5.94 6.85 -7.68
C SER A 112 6.84 6.93 -8.93
N VAL A 113 6.44 7.71 -9.93
CA VAL A 113 7.06 7.73 -11.27
C VAL A 113 8.56 8.04 -11.20
N ALA A 114 8.96 9.10 -10.49
CA ALA A 114 10.36 9.51 -10.38
C ALA A 114 11.23 8.44 -9.72
N LEU A 115 10.75 7.82 -8.64
CA LEU A 115 11.48 6.77 -7.94
C LEU A 115 11.62 5.51 -8.79
N ARG A 116 10.55 5.09 -9.48
CA ARG A 116 10.61 3.96 -10.42
C ARG A 116 11.59 4.19 -11.56
N ALA A 117 11.62 5.42 -12.10
CA ALA A 117 12.60 5.79 -13.14
C ALA A 117 14.03 5.71 -12.61
N THR A 118 14.29 6.17 -11.38
CA THR A 118 15.61 6.05 -10.74
C THR A 118 15.97 4.58 -10.51
N CYS A 119 15.06 3.75 -10.06
CA CYS A 119 15.30 2.31 -9.92
C CYS A 119 15.64 1.66 -11.27
N ALA A 120 14.88 1.96 -12.32
CA ALA A 120 15.13 1.43 -13.67
C ALA A 120 16.51 1.85 -14.22
N LYS A 121 16.93 3.09 -14.00
CA LYS A 121 18.25 3.60 -14.37
C LYS A 121 19.39 2.77 -13.81
N HIS A 122 19.23 2.21 -12.61
CA HIS A 122 20.24 1.45 -11.90
C HIS A 122 20.04 -0.07 -11.91
N ASP A 123 19.05 -0.56 -12.68
CA ASP A 123 18.59 -1.98 -12.70
C ASP A 123 18.17 -2.50 -11.32
N ILE A 124 17.55 -1.64 -10.53
CA ILE A 124 16.99 -1.97 -9.23
C ILE A 124 15.52 -2.36 -9.42
N LYS A 125 15.07 -3.46 -8.80
CA LYS A 125 13.67 -3.87 -8.85
C LYS A 125 12.83 -3.00 -7.92
N PHE A 126 11.72 -2.48 -8.43
CA PHE A 126 10.78 -1.72 -7.62
C PHE A 126 9.71 -2.65 -7.03
N MET A 127 9.49 -2.56 -5.71
CA MET A 127 8.46 -3.32 -5.00
C MET A 127 7.42 -2.37 -4.43
N ALA A 128 6.16 -2.56 -4.81
CA ALA A 128 5.05 -1.71 -4.43
C ALA A 128 4.37 -2.22 -3.16
N TYR A 129 4.34 -1.43 -2.10
CA TYR A 129 3.44 -1.66 -0.97
C TYR A 129 2.20 -0.76 -1.06
N SER A 130 1.16 -1.09 -0.31
CA SER A 130 -0.11 -0.36 -0.26
C SER A 130 -0.81 -0.14 -1.61
N THR A 131 -0.55 -1.01 -2.59
CA THR A 131 -1.10 -0.90 -3.95
C THR A 131 -2.63 -0.90 -4.00
N LEU A 132 -3.27 -1.41 -2.95
CA LEU A 132 -4.72 -1.38 -2.77
C LEU A 132 -5.21 -0.18 -1.91
N GLY A 133 -4.39 0.88 -1.80
CA GLY A 133 -4.79 2.17 -1.25
C GLY A 133 -4.80 2.27 0.27
N THR A 134 -4.16 1.36 1.00
CA THR A 134 -4.15 1.40 2.47
C THR A 134 -3.37 2.59 3.04
N GLN A 135 -2.47 3.19 2.26
CA GLN A 135 -1.68 4.35 2.69
C GLN A 135 -2.52 5.64 2.80
N TRP A 136 -3.60 5.73 2.05
CA TRP A 136 -4.47 6.91 2.07
C TRP A 136 -5.16 7.17 3.41
N SER A 137 -5.22 6.17 4.30
CA SER A 137 -5.85 6.26 5.63
C SER A 137 -7.26 6.88 5.60
N ARG A 138 -8.00 6.67 4.51
CA ARG A 138 -9.32 7.24 4.22
C ARG A 138 -10.39 6.15 4.17
N SER A 139 -11.62 6.50 4.53
CA SER A 139 -12.80 5.66 4.35
C SER A 139 -13.85 6.45 3.58
N PRO A 140 -14.32 5.95 2.43
CA PRO A 140 -13.90 4.68 1.82
C PRO A 140 -12.49 4.73 1.23
N ASN A 141 -11.86 3.56 1.09
CA ASN A 141 -10.56 3.43 0.47
C ASN A 141 -10.61 3.88 -1.01
N PRO A 142 -9.83 4.90 -1.41
CA PRO A 142 -9.98 5.52 -2.73
C PRO A 142 -9.63 4.61 -3.89
N VAL A 143 -8.71 3.67 -3.72
CA VAL A 143 -8.36 2.70 -4.76
C VAL A 143 -9.49 1.70 -4.95
N LEU A 144 -9.96 1.07 -3.87
CA LEU A 144 -10.99 0.04 -3.94
C LEU A 144 -12.38 0.60 -4.29
N SER A 145 -12.65 1.87 -3.98
CA SER A 145 -13.89 2.55 -4.32
C SER A 145 -13.86 3.29 -5.66
N SER A 146 -12.74 3.27 -6.37
CA SER A 146 -12.58 3.99 -7.63
C SER A 146 -13.51 3.48 -8.72
N HIS A 147 -14.39 4.35 -9.20
CA HIS A 147 -15.26 4.07 -10.33
C HIS A 147 -14.45 3.84 -11.61
N ALA A 148 -13.40 4.63 -11.84
CA ALA A 148 -12.55 4.48 -13.02
C ALA A 148 -11.88 3.10 -13.07
N LEU A 149 -11.28 2.63 -11.96
CA LEU A 149 -10.68 1.31 -11.89
C LEU A 149 -11.70 0.18 -12.03
N ARG A 150 -12.88 0.34 -11.45
CA ARG A 150 -13.98 -0.61 -11.58
C ARG A 150 -14.42 -0.73 -13.04
N ASP A 151 -14.66 0.39 -13.72
CA ASP A 151 -15.18 0.41 -15.09
C ASP A 151 -14.15 -0.11 -16.10
N ILE A 152 -12.85 0.12 -15.85
CA ILE A 152 -11.76 -0.51 -16.60
C ILE A 152 -11.74 -2.02 -16.35
N GLY A 153 -11.77 -2.45 -15.08
CA GLY A 153 -11.75 -3.85 -14.71
C GLY A 153 -12.93 -4.64 -15.26
N ALA A 154 -14.13 -4.06 -15.25
CA ALA A 154 -15.34 -4.70 -15.79
C ALA A 154 -15.20 -5.09 -17.27
N LYS A 155 -14.47 -4.33 -18.09
CA LYS A 155 -14.23 -4.62 -19.51
C LYS A 155 -13.37 -5.88 -19.71
N VAL A 156 -12.57 -6.26 -18.74
CA VAL A 156 -11.64 -7.41 -18.79
C VAL A 156 -11.99 -8.49 -17.76
N GLY A 157 -13.17 -8.41 -17.12
CA GLY A 157 -13.64 -9.39 -16.15
C GLY A 157 -12.86 -9.39 -14.84
N ALA A 158 -12.24 -8.25 -14.47
CA ALA A 158 -11.43 -8.10 -13.27
C ALA A 158 -12.12 -7.23 -12.22
N SER A 159 -11.90 -7.55 -10.94
CA SER A 159 -12.28 -6.67 -9.84
C SER A 159 -11.39 -5.41 -9.80
N THR A 160 -11.83 -4.37 -9.09
CA THR A 160 -11.03 -3.15 -8.88
C THR A 160 -9.66 -3.46 -8.26
N ALA A 161 -9.60 -4.35 -7.29
CA ALA A 161 -8.34 -4.79 -6.68
C ALA A 161 -7.42 -5.47 -7.70
N GLN A 162 -7.95 -6.39 -8.50
CA GLN A 162 -7.18 -7.06 -9.56
C GLN A 162 -6.71 -6.08 -10.63
N THR A 163 -7.51 -5.08 -10.98
CA THR A 163 -7.15 -4.02 -11.94
C THR A 163 -5.96 -3.19 -11.43
N ALA A 164 -6.01 -2.75 -10.18
CA ALA A 164 -4.91 -1.99 -9.56
C ALA A 164 -3.62 -2.81 -9.47
N LEU A 165 -3.70 -4.08 -9.05
CA LEU A 165 -2.54 -4.97 -8.98
C LEU A 165 -1.97 -5.29 -10.35
N ALA A 166 -2.81 -5.58 -11.35
CA ALA A 166 -2.40 -5.85 -12.72
C ALA A 166 -1.71 -4.64 -13.35
N TRP A 167 -2.23 -3.42 -13.12
CA TRP A 167 -1.58 -2.19 -13.55
C TRP A 167 -0.17 -2.06 -12.96
N ALA A 168 0.01 -2.27 -11.65
CA ALA A 168 1.32 -2.18 -11.01
C ALA A 168 2.31 -3.21 -11.59
N LEU A 169 1.85 -4.46 -11.82
CA LEU A 169 2.65 -5.50 -12.48
C LEU A 169 3.04 -5.11 -13.91
N ARG A 170 2.11 -4.51 -14.68
CA ARG A 170 2.37 -3.98 -16.04
C ARG A 170 3.33 -2.78 -16.02
N ARG A 171 3.45 -2.09 -14.89
CA ARG A 171 4.45 -1.05 -14.64
C ARG A 171 5.75 -1.59 -14.04
N HIS A 172 5.98 -2.90 -14.17
CA HIS A 172 7.18 -3.63 -13.71
C HIS A 172 7.43 -3.56 -12.20
N ALA A 173 6.40 -3.26 -11.41
CA ALA A 173 6.49 -3.33 -9.95
C ALA A 173 6.20 -4.74 -9.44
N VAL A 174 6.93 -5.20 -8.45
CA VAL A 174 6.56 -6.36 -7.64
C VAL A 174 5.48 -5.94 -6.66
N VAL A 175 4.37 -6.66 -6.55
CA VAL A 175 3.28 -6.32 -5.63
C VAL A 175 3.24 -7.27 -4.43
N ILE A 176 2.89 -6.72 -3.25
CA ILE A 176 2.85 -7.46 -1.97
C ILE A 176 1.50 -7.27 -1.26
N PRO A 177 0.38 -7.63 -1.89
CA PRO A 177 -0.94 -7.44 -1.29
C PRO A 177 -1.12 -8.30 -0.05
N ARG A 178 -1.65 -7.70 1.03
CA ARG A 178 -2.01 -8.39 2.28
C ARG A 178 -3.50 -8.65 2.33
N SER A 179 -3.89 -9.86 2.75
CA SER A 179 -5.28 -10.19 3.04
C SER A 179 -5.39 -11.24 4.14
N PHE A 180 -6.48 -11.22 4.91
CA PHE A 180 -6.90 -12.29 5.82
C PHE A 180 -7.99 -13.19 5.22
N SER A 181 -8.52 -12.86 4.03
CA SER A 181 -9.47 -13.69 3.30
C SER A 181 -8.73 -14.64 2.37
N MET A 182 -8.93 -15.95 2.56
CA MET A 182 -8.36 -16.99 1.69
C MET A 182 -8.81 -16.83 0.24
N GLU A 183 -10.05 -16.41 0.02
CA GLU A 183 -10.58 -16.15 -1.32
C GLU A 183 -9.80 -15.01 -2.01
N ARG A 184 -9.59 -13.87 -1.33
CA ARG A 184 -8.81 -12.75 -1.85
C ARG A 184 -7.33 -13.11 -2.06
N ILE A 185 -6.74 -13.92 -1.17
CA ILE A 185 -5.38 -14.43 -1.34
C ILE A 185 -5.29 -15.25 -2.62
N ALA A 186 -6.21 -16.19 -2.83
CA ALA A 186 -6.26 -17.01 -4.02
C ALA A 186 -6.53 -16.18 -5.30
N ALA A 187 -7.41 -15.17 -5.24
CA ALA A 187 -7.68 -14.28 -6.36
C ALA A 187 -6.44 -13.45 -6.73
N ASN A 188 -5.71 -12.93 -5.73
CA ASN A 188 -4.47 -12.19 -5.96
C ASN A 188 -3.35 -13.08 -6.54
N ALA A 189 -3.23 -14.33 -6.06
CA ALA A 189 -2.24 -15.27 -6.58
C ALA A 189 -2.49 -15.63 -8.06
N ARG A 190 -3.76 -15.74 -8.46
CA ARG A 190 -4.15 -16.04 -9.84
C ARG A 190 -3.91 -14.89 -10.84
N LEU A 191 -3.57 -13.69 -10.37
CA LEU A 191 -3.19 -12.58 -11.27
C LEU A 191 -1.96 -12.91 -12.12
N TYR A 192 -1.11 -13.83 -11.68
CA TYR A 192 0.07 -14.26 -12.41
C TYR A 192 0.10 -15.79 -12.45
N GLU A 193 -0.49 -16.37 -13.48
CA GLU A 193 -0.60 -17.82 -13.66
C GLU A 193 0.08 -18.23 -14.96
N GLY A 194 0.86 -19.31 -14.92
CA GLY A 194 1.53 -19.84 -16.10
C GLY A 194 2.56 -18.91 -16.77
N GLY A 195 3.09 -17.91 -16.04
CA GLY A 195 4.05 -16.94 -16.60
C GLY A 195 3.41 -15.74 -17.29
N ALA A 196 2.08 -15.62 -17.26
CA ALA A 196 1.33 -14.52 -17.88
C ALA A 196 0.41 -13.84 -16.87
N LEU A 197 0.12 -12.56 -17.10
CA LEU A 197 -0.90 -11.82 -16.35
C LEU A 197 -2.28 -12.27 -16.80
N ALA A 198 -3.11 -12.72 -15.86
CA ALA A 198 -4.49 -13.15 -16.12
C ALA A 198 -5.41 -11.97 -16.50
N VAL A 199 -5.07 -10.75 -16.11
CA VAL A 199 -5.82 -9.51 -16.42
C VAL A 199 -5.14 -8.77 -17.57
N ALA A 200 -5.77 -8.75 -18.71
CA ALA A 200 -5.24 -8.13 -19.94
C ALA A 200 -5.64 -6.65 -20.01
N LEU A 201 -4.86 -5.78 -19.40
CA LEU A 201 -4.99 -4.34 -19.59
C LEU A 201 -4.28 -3.93 -20.88
N ASP A 202 -5.01 -3.32 -21.81
CA ASP A 202 -4.44 -2.71 -23.01
C ASP A 202 -3.76 -1.36 -22.69
N ASP A 203 -3.09 -0.77 -23.67
CA ASP A 203 -2.37 0.49 -23.50
C ASP A 203 -3.31 1.66 -23.16
N ALA A 204 -4.54 1.65 -23.66
CA ALA A 204 -5.54 2.67 -23.35
C ALA A 204 -5.99 2.57 -21.88
N ALA A 205 -6.25 1.36 -21.39
CA ALA A 205 -6.57 1.11 -19.99
C ALA A 205 -5.41 1.52 -19.07
N LEU A 206 -4.17 1.16 -19.45
CA LEU A 206 -2.97 1.55 -18.70
C LEU A 206 -2.80 3.06 -18.64
N ALA A 207 -2.97 3.75 -19.77
CA ALA A 207 -2.88 5.22 -19.83
C ALA A 207 -3.99 5.89 -18.99
N ALA A 208 -5.20 5.34 -19.01
CA ALA A 208 -6.31 5.85 -18.20
C ALA A 208 -6.06 5.67 -16.69
N ILE A 209 -5.40 4.58 -16.29
CA ILE A 209 -5.00 4.38 -14.89
C ILE A 209 -3.84 5.30 -14.50
N ASP A 210 -2.83 5.47 -15.37
CA ASP A 210 -1.72 6.40 -15.12
C ASP A 210 -2.19 7.84 -14.95
N ALA A 211 -3.26 8.24 -15.65
CA ALA A 211 -3.85 9.57 -15.52
C ALA A 211 -4.51 9.83 -14.15
N LEU A 212 -4.66 8.81 -13.30
CA LEU A 212 -5.15 8.97 -11.93
C LEU A 212 -4.05 9.45 -10.97
N ASP A 213 -2.77 9.32 -11.35
CA ASP A 213 -1.64 9.74 -10.51
C ASP A 213 -1.73 11.23 -10.16
N GLY A 214 -1.60 11.53 -8.87
CA GLY A 214 -1.69 12.90 -8.35
C GLY A 214 -3.09 13.54 -8.39
N THR A 215 -4.12 12.81 -8.80
CA THR A 215 -5.51 13.34 -8.81
C THR A 215 -6.14 13.35 -7.42
N LEU A 216 -5.58 12.61 -6.47
CA LEU A 216 -5.92 12.69 -5.05
C LEU A 216 -4.85 13.49 -4.31
N ASN A 217 -5.27 14.52 -3.60
CA ASN A 217 -4.39 15.25 -2.69
C ASN A 217 -4.38 14.54 -1.33
N GLU A 218 -3.19 14.27 -0.80
CA GLU A 218 -3.02 13.75 0.57
C GLU A 218 -3.62 14.71 1.62
N ASN A 219 -3.70 16.00 1.27
CA ASN A 219 -4.24 17.10 2.09
C ASN A 219 -5.65 17.52 1.68
N GLU A 220 -6.39 16.78 0.84
CA GLU A 220 -7.80 17.10 0.65
C GLU A 220 -8.53 16.92 1.97
N GLU A 221 -8.97 18.04 2.53
CA GLU A 221 -9.80 18.09 3.72
C GLU A 221 -11.02 17.20 3.49
N THR A 222 -11.24 16.27 4.43
CA THR A 222 -12.52 15.56 4.51
C THR A 222 -13.64 16.56 4.50
N VAL A 223 -14.50 16.48 3.52
CA VAL A 223 -15.71 17.30 3.49
C VAL A 223 -16.69 16.72 4.50
N GLN A 224 -17.17 17.56 5.41
CA GLN A 224 -18.32 17.20 6.25
C GLN A 224 -19.59 17.41 5.42
N ALA A 225 -20.24 16.32 5.06
CA ALA A 225 -21.52 16.35 4.38
C ALA A 225 -22.64 16.16 5.41
N ALA A 226 -23.57 17.09 5.46
CA ALA A 226 -24.75 17.03 6.32
C ALA A 226 -25.95 16.60 5.48
N PHE A 227 -26.61 15.52 5.86
CA PHE A 227 -27.82 15.01 5.21
C PHE A 227 -29.01 15.21 6.15
N ALA A 228 -29.86 16.18 5.82
CA ALA A 228 -31.08 16.44 6.57
C ALA A 228 -32.21 15.54 6.07
N ASN A 229 -32.94 14.90 6.97
CA ASN A 229 -34.13 14.15 6.67
C ASN A 229 -35.34 15.09 6.85
N GLU A 230 -35.87 15.64 5.76
CA GLU A 230 -37.05 16.51 5.74
C GLU A 230 -38.37 15.72 5.63
N GLY A 231 -38.26 14.37 5.54
CA GLY A 231 -39.42 13.48 5.50
C GLY A 231 -40.01 13.19 6.86
N ASP A 232 -41.08 12.40 6.87
CA ASP A 232 -41.83 11.95 8.06
C ASP A 232 -41.48 10.51 8.51
N GLU A 233 -40.60 9.84 7.78
CA GLU A 233 -40.12 8.51 8.12
C GLU A 233 -38.59 8.49 8.34
N ASP A 234 -38.09 7.49 9.06
CA ASP A 234 -36.65 7.28 9.22
C ASP A 234 -35.99 6.95 7.88
N VAL A 235 -34.81 7.54 7.64
CA VAL A 235 -34.03 7.34 6.45
C VAL A 235 -32.67 6.71 6.79
N LEU A 236 -32.31 5.66 6.09
CA LEU A 236 -30.97 5.08 6.09
C LEU A 236 -30.15 5.71 4.98
N LEU A 237 -28.94 6.16 5.33
CA LEU A 237 -28.00 6.73 4.40
C LEU A 237 -26.93 5.69 4.05
N PHE A 238 -26.80 5.42 2.76
CA PHE A 238 -25.82 4.47 2.24
C PHE A 238 -24.79 5.23 1.38
N TRP A 239 -23.52 4.96 1.65
CA TRP A 239 -22.47 5.28 0.69
C TRP A 239 -22.47 4.23 -0.42
N LYS A 240 -22.39 4.68 -1.68
CA LYS A 240 -22.32 3.83 -2.87
C LYS A 240 -20.91 3.28 -3.03
N GLY A 241 -20.61 2.20 -2.34
CA GLY A 241 -19.33 1.51 -2.40
C GLY A 241 -19.20 0.56 -3.60
N HIS A 242 -17.98 0.10 -3.82
CA HIS A 242 -17.65 -0.84 -4.91
C HIS A 242 -18.30 -2.21 -4.72
N ASP A 243 -18.26 -2.73 -3.50
CA ASP A 243 -18.77 -4.08 -3.17
C ASP A 243 -20.23 -4.05 -2.68
N GLY A 244 -20.92 -2.94 -2.95
CA GLY A 244 -22.31 -2.69 -2.55
C GLY A 244 -22.47 -1.42 -1.73
N ASP A 245 -23.71 -1.16 -1.36
CA ASP A 245 -24.08 -0.01 -0.54
C ASP A 245 -23.66 -0.25 0.92
N VAL A 246 -22.90 0.67 1.50
CA VAL A 246 -22.47 0.62 2.91
C VAL A 246 -23.32 1.62 3.70
N GLU A 247 -24.03 1.15 4.74
CA GLU A 247 -24.76 2.04 5.63
C GLU A 247 -23.78 2.92 6.40
N VAL A 248 -23.97 4.24 6.32
CA VAL A 248 -23.11 5.25 6.96
C VAL A 248 -23.86 6.12 7.96
N GLY A 249 -25.16 5.99 8.05
CA GLY A 249 -25.96 6.72 9.02
C GLY A 249 -27.45 6.49 8.91
N ARG A 250 -28.18 6.94 9.95
CA ARG A 250 -29.64 6.93 10.03
C ARG A 250 -30.11 8.28 10.52
N ALA A 251 -31.05 8.86 9.82
CA ALA A 251 -31.70 10.11 10.19
C ALA A 251 -33.18 9.89 10.50
N ALA A 252 -33.61 10.20 11.73
CA ALA A 252 -35.01 10.32 12.07
C ALA A 252 -35.63 11.55 11.38
N PRO A 253 -36.99 11.65 11.30
CA PRO A 253 -37.67 12.85 10.82
C PRO A 253 -37.16 14.13 11.47
N GLY A 254 -36.76 15.11 10.65
CA GLY A 254 -36.18 16.37 11.10
C GLY A 254 -34.73 16.32 11.61
N ALA A 255 -34.12 15.16 11.64
CA ALA A 255 -32.72 15.00 12.07
C ALA A 255 -31.75 15.17 10.91
N THR A 256 -30.49 15.52 11.25
CA THR A 256 -29.37 15.61 10.30
C THR A 256 -28.31 14.59 10.68
N VAL A 257 -27.77 13.89 9.69
CA VAL A 257 -26.60 13.00 9.83
C VAL A 257 -25.40 13.68 9.19
N GLU A 258 -24.32 13.82 9.95
CA GLU A 258 -23.05 14.31 9.44
C GLU A 258 -22.13 13.12 9.09
N VAL A 259 -21.57 13.15 7.88
CA VAL A 259 -20.66 12.13 7.37
C VAL A 259 -19.38 12.79 6.89
N SER A 260 -18.24 12.35 7.44
CA SER A 260 -16.94 12.72 6.88
C SER A 260 -16.75 12.00 5.56
N THR A 261 -16.60 12.75 4.48
CA THR A 261 -16.57 12.20 3.13
C THR A 261 -15.59 13.00 2.25
N PHE A 262 -15.51 12.67 0.97
CA PHE A 262 -14.66 13.34 -0.02
C PHE A 262 -15.51 13.80 -1.21
N ARG A 263 -15.02 14.80 -1.95
CA ARG A 263 -15.66 15.25 -3.18
C ARG A 263 -15.78 14.10 -4.19
N GLY A 264 -16.97 13.97 -4.78
CA GLY A 264 -17.23 12.92 -5.79
C GLY A 264 -17.80 11.62 -5.22
N HIS A 265 -17.93 11.49 -3.89
CA HIS A 265 -18.64 10.35 -3.32
C HIS A 265 -20.14 10.44 -3.58
N ALA A 266 -20.74 9.31 -3.98
CA ALA A 266 -22.17 9.18 -4.17
C ALA A 266 -22.83 8.52 -2.95
N PHE A 267 -24.00 9.04 -2.59
CA PHE A 267 -24.82 8.52 -1.52
C PHE A 267 -26.22 8.17 -2.02
N ALA A 268 -26.87 7.23 -1.34
CA ALA A 268 -28.28 6.92 -1.53
C ALA A 268 -29.00 6.98 -0.19
N ALA A 269 -30.16 7.56 -0.17
CA ALA A 269 -31.07 7.52 0.96
C ALA A 269 -32.18 6.47 0.69
N LYS A 270 -32.48 5.63 1.67
CA LYS A 270 -33.55 4.62 1.60
C LYS A 270 -34.42 4.75 2.84
N LEU A 271 -35.75 4.62 2.68
CA LEU A 271 -36.65 4.55 3.82
C LEU A 271 -36.34 3.31 4.68
N ALA A 272 -36.23 3.50 5.98
CA ALA A 272 -36.07 2.40 6.90
C ALA A 272 -37.40 1.66 7.05
N ARG A 273 -37.48 0.43 6.55
CA ARG A 273 -38.69 -0.37 6.73
C ARG A 273 -38.86 -0.72 8.21
N ARG A 274 -40.06 -0.56 8.75
CA ARG A 274 -40.40 -0.98 10.12
C ARG A 274 -40.20 -2.50 10.23
N GLY A 275 -39.23 -2.91 11.05
CA GLY A 275 -38.99 -4.32 11.41
C GLY A 275 -37.68 -4.94 10.95
N GLU A 276 -36.80 -4.25 10.23
CA GLU A 276 -35.46 -4.75 9.99
C GLU A 276 -34.58 -4.48 11.23
N ALA A 277 -34.41 -5.52 12.04
CA ALA A 277 -33.43 -5.54 13.13
C ALA A 277 -32.05 -5.81 12.52
N PHE A 278 -31.05 -5.10 13.01
CA PHE A 278 -29.65 -5.26 12.62
C PHE A 278 -29.13 -6.69 12.89
N ALA A 279 -28.49 -7.31 11.91
CA ALA A 279 -27.65 -8.47 12.07
C ALA A 279 -26.19 -8.03 12.19
#